data_e3c1930c78d22f084ba5d875592031a0
#
_entry.id   e3c1930c78d22f084ba5d875592031a0
#
_cell.length_a   1.000
_cell.length_b   1.000
_cell.length_c   1.000
_cell.angle_alpha   90.00
_cell.angle_beta   90.00
_cell.angle_gamma   90.00
#
_symmetry.space_group_name_H-M   'P 1'
#
loop_
_entity.id
_entity.type
_entity.pdbx_description
1 polymer ?
#
loop_
_entity_poly.entity_id
_entity_poly.type
_entity_poly.pdbx_seq_one_letter_code
_entity_poly.pdbx_strand_id
1 'polypeptide(L)'
;MKKVINRYILFLSVLLPGCSFDDGNSIESVTGTVTPSRGDVWLSHEHILVDFIGADSINSKAWDHDSVINAIQPFLDETKKYNVKYFVDATPAYLGRDVVLLEKLAARTGLTILTNTGFYGAVNDKYIPSFAFEKTAEQIAEIWINEFKNGIDGTAIKPGLIKISVDANDTLDAIDEKLVKAAAITHLETGLTILSHTGESKALWPQLDILKKMNVSPEAFVWVHAQNDKDNNNYLLAAKQGCWIALDGLAWEIEKHIEKLVFAKQQKILNQILLSHDAGWYDPKKQVQNIKPYTNIFTQLHPKLSEHGFNEAEFHQLVSDNPWKAFSIRVRKL
;
A
#
# COMPACT_ATOMS: atom_id res chain seq x y z
N MET A 1 -74.12 19.96 -32.57
CA MET A 1 -73.01 19.00 -32.81
C MET A 1 -71.72 19.69 -32.28
N LYS A 2 -71.28 19.34 -31.06
CA LYS A 2 -70.08 19.87 -30.47
C LYS A 2 -68.93 18.85 -30.69
N LYS A 3 -67.86 19.25 -31.40
CA LYS A 3 -66.65 18.44 -31.57
C LYS A 3 -65.80 18.53 -30.31
N VAL A 4 -65.55 17.37 -29.68
CA VAL A 4 -64.57 17.21 -28.60
C VAL A 4 -63.22 16.95 -29.23
N ILE A 5 -62.23 17.80 -28.94
CA ILE A 5 -60.86 17.65 -29.37
C ILE A 5 -60.08 17.02 -28.20
N ASN A 6 -59.71 15.74 -28.33
CA ASN A 6 -58.84 15.04 -27.42
C ASN A 6 -57.38 15.52 -27.67
N ARG A 7 -56.78 16.20 -26.65
CA ARG A 7 -55.36 16.49 -26.62
C ARG A 7 -54.64 15.35 -25.92
N TYR A 8 -53.85 14.58 -26.64
CA TYR A 8 -52.91 13.64 -26.07
C TYR A 8 -51.68 14.44 -25.63
N ILE A 9 -51.40 14.45 -24.31
CA ILE A 9 -50.15 14.97 -23.73
C ILE A 9 -49.15 13.80 -23.73
N LEU A 10 -48.13 13.93 -24.63
CA LEU A 10 -47.02 12.99 -24.67
C LEU A 10 -46.04 13.33 -23.57
N PHE A 11 -45.98 12.51 -22.51
CA PHE A 11 -44.93 12.61 -21.50
C PHE A 11 -43.62 12.08 -22.06
N LEU A 12 -42.70 12.97 -22.39
CA LEU A 12 -41.32 12.63 -22.75
C LEU A 12 -40.56 12.39 -21.45
N SER A 13 -40.36 11.12 -21.07
CA SER A 13 -39.50 10.76 -19.94
C SER A 13 -38.04 10.95 -20.39
N VAL A 14 -37.42 12.04 -19.94
CA VAL A 14 -35.99 12.25 -20.01
C VAL A 14 -35.33 11.27 -19.04
N LEU A 15 -34.78 10.18 -19.56
CA LEU A 15 -33.84 9.34 -18.83
C LEU A 15 -32.56 10.14 -18.66
N LEU A 16 -32.36 10.71 -17.47
CA LEU A 16 -31.06 11.20 -17.02
C LEU A 16 -30.15 9.97 -16.94
N PRO A 17 -28.93 10.02 -17.49
CA PRO A 17 -27.94 8.97 -17.23
C PRO A 17 -27.70 8.96 -15.72
N GLY A 18 -28.08 7.86 -15.07
CA GLY A 18 -27.73 7.62 -13.69
C GLY A 18 -26.22 7.69 -13.56
N CYS A 19 -25.69 8.66 -12.82
CA CYS A 19 -24.37 8.54 -12.25
C CYS A 19 -24.39 7.25 -11.42
N SER A 20 -23.78 6.19 -11.91
CA SER A 20 -23.39 5.08 -11.08
C SER A 20 -22.45 5.66 -10.03
N PHE A 21 -22.93 5.78 -8.80
CA PHE A 21 -22.04 5.93 -7.66
C PHE A 21 -21.13 4.71 -7.71
N ASP A 22 -19.88 4.94 -8.08
CA ASP A 22 -18.81 3.97 -7.92
C ASP A 22 -18.78 3.63 -6.43
N ASP A 23 -18.94 2.35 -6.08
CA ASP A 23 -19.07 1.87 -4.69
C ASP A 23 -17.79 2.09 -3.86
N GLY A 24 -16.92 3.04 -4.22
CA GLY A 24 -15.72 3.44 -3.49
C GLY A 24 -14.63 2.35 -3.47
N ASN A 25 -14.59 1.49 -4.48
CA ASN A 25 -13.64 0.37 -4.57
C ASN A 25 -12.57 0.55 -5.65
N SER A 26 -12.34 1.78 -6.10
CA SER A 26 -11.28 2.07 -7.06
C SER A 26 -9.91 2.13 -6.40
N ILE A 27 -8.87 1.88 -7.19
CA ILE A 27 -7.45 2.06 -6.85
C ILE A 27 -6.78 2.86 -7.95
N GLU A 28 -5.72 3.58 -7.62
CA GLU A 28 -4.82 4.17 -8.62
C GLU A 28 -3.62 3.24 -8.85
N SER A 29 -3.33 2.98 -10.12
CA SER A 29 -2.16 2.22 -10.55
C SER A 29 -1.29 3.06 -11.49
N VAL A 30 -0.09 2.59 -11.79
CA VAL A 30 0.80 3.27 -12.74
C VAL A 30 0.24 3.32 -14.17
N THR A 31 -0.81 2.56 -14.46
CA THR A 31 -1.51 2.56 -15.76
C THR A 31 -2.90 3.23 -15.71
N GLY A 32 -3.23 3.88 -14.59
CA GLY A 32 -4.49 4.61 -14.38
C GLY A 32 -5.38 3.98 -13.30
N THR A 33 -6.59 4.53 -13.18
CA THR A 33 -7.60 4.09 -12.21
C THR A 33 -8.18 2.73 -12.60
N VAL A 34 -8.26 1.81 -11.64
CA VAL A 34 -8.79 0.45 -11.82
C VAL A 34 -9.81 0.15 -10.74
N THR A 35 -10.89 -0.56 -11.09
CA THR A 35 -11.79 -1.18 -10.11
C THR A 35 -11.36 -2.63 -9.93
N PRO A 36 -10.73 -2.99 -8.80
CA PRO A 36 -10.20 -4.33 -8.62
C PRO A 36 -11.34 -5.35 -8.40
N SER A 37 -11.19 -6.53 -9.01
CA SER A 37 -12.13 -7.62 -8.82
C SER A 37 -11.88 -8.33 -7.49
N ARG A 38 -12.96 -8.74 -6.83
CA ARG A 38 -12.84 -9.67 -5.69
C ARG A 38 -12.34 -11.02 -6.20
N GLY A 39 -11.39 -11.60 -5.48
CA GLY A 39 -10.80 -12.88 -5.84
C GLY A 39 -9.46 -12.78 -6.53
N ASP A 40 -9.07 -11.61 -7.01
CA ASP A 40 -7.73 -11.39 -7.54
C ASP A 40 -6.68 -11.37 -6.42
N VAL A 41 -5.52 -11.93 -6.69
CA VAL A 41 -4.43 -12.06 -5.73
C VAL A 41 -3.54 -10.81 -5.73
N TRP A 42 -3.17 -10.38 -4.53
CA TRP A 42 -2.34 -9.20 -4.27
C TRP A 42 -1.03 -9.56 -3.60
N LEU A 43 0.01 -8.82 -3.97
CA LEU A 43 1.23 -8.67 -3.19
C LEU A 43 1.21 -7.26 -2.59
N SER A 44 0.99 -7.18 -1.29
CA SER A 44 0.59 -5.93 -0.62
C SER A 44 1.74 -5.06 -0.13
N HIS A 45 2.98 -5.52 -0.20
CA HIS A 45 4.19 -4.78 0.16
C HIS A 45 5.43 -5.43 -0.46
N GLU A 46 5.88 -4.86 -1.57
CA GLU A 46 7.06 -5.32 -2.31
C GLU A 46 7.89 -4.14 -2.79
N HIS A 47 9.06 -4.43 -3.36
CA HIS A 47 9.99 -3.44 -3.89
C HIS A 47 10.53 -3.85 -5.25
N ILE A 48 10.64 -2.90 -6.17
CA ILE A 48 11.32 -3.10 -7.46
C ILE A 48 12.77 -2.63 -7.35
N LEU A 49 12.98 -1.34 -7.10
CA LEU A 49 14.28 -0.71 -6.99
C LEU A 49 14.39 -0.01 -5.64
N VAL A 50 15.53 -0.18 -4.97
CA VAL A 50 15.85 0.54 -3.74
C VAL A 50 17.27 1.08 -3.81
N ASP A 51 17.44 2.40 -3.71
CA ASP A 51 18.73 3.06 -3.68
C ASP A 51 19.02 3.67 -2.30
N PHE A 52 19.83 2.98 -1.53
CA PHE A 52 20.16 3.37 -0.15
C PHE A 52 21.20 4.50 -0.01
N ILE A 53 21.39 5.32 -1.07
CA ILE A 53 22.38 6.39 -1.02
C ILE A 53 22.00 7.49 -0.02
N GLY A 54 20.71 7.78 0.12
CA GLY A 54 20.18 8.88 0.92
C GLY A 54 19.55 9.99 0.08
N ALA A 55 18.62 10.75 0.68
CA ALA A 55 17.81 11.73 -0.03
C ALA A 55 18.62 12.82 -0.74
N ASP A 56 19.68 13.30 -0.13
CA ASP A 56 20.50 14.39 -0.69
C ASP A 56 21.32 14.00 -1.93
N SER A 57 21.49 12.68 -2.15
CA SER A 57 22.34 12.14 -3.22
C SER A 57 21.58 11.34 -4.27
N ILE A 58 20.29 11.07 -4.06
CA ILE A 58 19.51 10.23 -4.95
C ILE A 58 19.29 10.90 -6.31
N ASN A 59 19.48 10.13 -7.38
CA ASN A 59 19.29 10.61 -8.75
C ASN A 59 18.68 9.51 -9.62
N SER A 60 17.36 9.54 -9.79
CA SER A 60 16.63 8.57 -10.60
C SER A 60 17.07 8.54 -12.08
N LYS A 61 17.57 9.65 -12.61
CA LYS A 61 18.08 9.70 -14.00
C LYS A 61 19.35 8.89 -14.22
N ALA A 62 20.03 8.49 -13.12
CA ALA A 62 21.23 7.66 -13.20
C ALA A 62 20.88 6.15 -13.23
N TRP A 63 19.63 5.75 -13.03
CA TRP A 63 19.22 4.36 -13.05
C TRP A 63 19.00 3.87 -14.47
N ASP A 64 19.67 2.77 -14.83
CA ASP A 64 19.46 2.09 -16.11
C ASP A 64 18.21 1.19 -16.02
N HIS A 65 17.10 1.67 -16.57
CA HIS A 65 15.83 0.96 -16.56
C HIS A 65 15.92 -0.42 -17.22
N ASP A 66 16.70 -0.59 -18.29
CA ASP A 66 16.79 -1.88 -18.98
C ASP A 66 17.50 -2.91 -18.10
N SER A 67 18.54 -2.52 -17.38
CA SER A 67 19.20 -3.39 -16.39
C SER A 67 18.26 -3.79 -15.26
N VAL A 68 17.46 -2.87 -14.71
CA VAL A 68 16.48 -3.17 -13.68
C VAL A 68 15.41 -4.12 -14.21
N ILE A 69 14.84 -3.81 -15.39
CA ILE A 69 13.80 -4.63 -16.03
C ILE A 69 14.32 -6.05 -16.27
N ASN A 70 15.49 -6.19 -16.86
CA ASN A 70 16.08 -7.51 -17.15
C ASN A 70 16.30 -8.34 -15.87
N ALA A 71 16.65 -7.70 -14.75
CA ALA A 71 16.87 -8.38 -13.48
C ALA A 71 15.56 -8.76 -12.77
N ILE A 72 14.55 -7.88 -12.79
CA ILE A 72 13.32 -8.01 -11.99
C ILE A 72 12.20 -8.75 -12.74
N GLN A 73 12.04 -8.51 -14.05
CA GLN A 73 10.93 -9.07 -14.82
C GLN A 73 10.76 -10.58 -14.67
N PRO A 74 11.82 -11.43 -14.67
CA PRO A 74 11.66 -12.88 -14.49
C PRO A 74 10.95 -13.24 -13.18
N PHE A 75 11.23 -12.51 -12.09
CA PHE A 75 10.59 -12.74 -10.79
C PHE A 75 9.12 -12.28 -10.79
N LEU A 76 8.79 -11.18 -11.49
CA LEU A 76 7.41 -10.74 -11.67
C LEU A 76 6.62 -11.71 -12.55
N ASP A 77 7.21 -12.22 -13.63
CA ASP A 77 6.56 -13.19 -14.50
C ASP A 77 6.25 -14.51 -13.76
N GLU A 78 7.08 -14.89 -12.79
CA GLU A 78 6.83 -16.08 -11.97
C GLU A 78 5.57 -15.95 -11.12
N THR A 79 5.22 -14.75 -10.65
CA THR A 79 4.02 -14.51 -9.83
C THR A 79 2.71 -14.83 -10.58
N LYS A 80 2.73 -14.76 -11.92
CA LYS A 80 1.57 -15.07 -12.77
C LYS A 80 1.09 -16.52 -12.63
N LYS A 81 1.98 -17.45 -12.29
CA LYS A 81 1.64 -18.86 -12.01
C LYS A 81 0.66 -19.00 -10.84
N TYR A 82 0.58 -18.00 -9.99
CA TYR A 82 -0.26 -17.93 -8.79
C TYR A 82 -1.41 -16.92 -8.92
N ASN A 83 -1.74 -16.51 -10.15
CA ASN A 83 -2.81 -15.55 -10.45
C ASN A 83 -2.66 -14.18 -9.76
N VAL A 84 -1.44 -13.78 -9.45
CA VAL A 84 -1.18 -12.42 -8.94
C VAL A 84 -1.57 -11.41 -10.01
N LYS A 85 -2.40 -10.43 -9.62
CA LYS A 85 -2.87 -9.33 -10.46
C LYS A 85 -2.34 -7.99 -9.99
N TYR A 86 -2.27 -7.81 -8.68
CA TYR A 86 -1.91 -6.54 -8.05
C TYR A 86 -0.58 -6.65 -7.33
N PHE A 87 0.26 -5.68 -7.57
CA PHE A 87 1.59 -5.56 -6.97
C PHE A 87 1.74 -4.16 -6.38
N VAL A 88 1.95 -4.07 -5.06
CA VAL A 88 2.13 -2.81 -4.37
C VAL A 88 3.63 -2.56 -4.22
N ASP A 89 4.18 -1.65 -5.03
CA ASP A 89 5.53 -1.14 -4.82
C ASP A 89 5.51 -0.13 -3.67
N ALA A 90 6.11 -0.52 -2.55
CA ALA A 90 6.14 0.27 -1.33
C ALA A 90 7.40 1.15 -1.22
N THR A 91 8.18 1.28 -2.29
CA THR A 91 9.38 2.12 -2.31
C THR A 91 9.02 3.60 -2.42
N PRO A 92 9.24 4.43 -1.36
CA PRO A 92 8.84 5.83 -1.38
C PRO A 92 9.82 6.71 -2.17
N ALA A 93 9.41 7.96 -2.38
CA ALA A 93 10.28 9.01 -2.89
C ALA A 93 11.58 9.10 -2.07
N TYR A 94 12.69 9.43 -2.71
CA TYR A 94 14.03 9.54 -2.13
C TYR A 94 14.65 8.22 -1.60
N LEU A 95 13.97 7.08 -1.83
CA LEU A 95 14.51 5.75 -1.52
C LEU A 95 14.60 4.85 -2.77
N GLY A 96 13.99 5.24 -3.89
CA GLY A 96 14.06 4.46 -5.12
C GLY A 96 12.77 4.46 -5.97
N ARG A 97 11.72 5.21 -5.58
CA ARG A 97 10.50 5.32 -6.38
C ARG A 97 10.81 5.84 -7.79
N ASP A 98 10.45 5.07 -8.80
CA ASP A 98 10.53 5.46 -10.21
C ASP A 98 9.26 5.02 -10.96
N VAL A 99 8.32 5.94 -11.12
CA VAL A 99 7.01 5.62 -11.69
C VAL A 99 7.06 5.27 -13.16
N VAL A 100 8.04 5.78 -13.90
CA VAL A 100 8.24 5.45 -15.32
C VAL A 100 8.78 4.02 -15.47
N LEU A 101 9.68 3.61 -14.60
CA LEU A 101 10.15 2.22 -14.53
C LEU A 101 9.00 1.26 -14.19
N LEU A 102 8.17 1.60 -13.19
CA LEU A 102 7.02 0.79 -12.79
C LEU A 102 5.99 0.67 -13.93
N GLU A 103 5.71 1.76 -14.66
CA GLU A 103 4.82 1.72 -15.83
C GLU A 103 5.35 0.79 -16.92
N LYS A 104 6.66 0.86 -17.24
CA LYS A 104 7.30 -0.07 -18.19
C LYS A 104 7.17 -1.53 -17.76
N LEU A 105 7.37 -1.82 -16.47
CA LEU A 105 7.22 -3.17 -15.92
C LEU A 105 5.76 -3.63 -15.97
N ALA A 106 4.80 -2.78 -15.62
CA ALA A 106 3.37 -3.07 -15.73
C ALA A 106 2.98 -3.43 -17.17
N ALA A 107 3.42 -2.65 -18.16
CA ALA A 107 3.18 -2.92 -19.57
C ALA A 107 3.77 -4.25 -20.05
N ARG A 108 4.96 -4.62 -19.56
CA ARG A 108 5.64 -5.88 -19.94
C ARG A 108 5.05 -7.11 -19.27
N THR A 109 4.65 -6.97 -18.02
CA THR A 109 4.19 -8.11 -17.20
C THR A 109 2.69 -8.30 -17.20
N GLY A 110 1.92 -7.24 -17.47
CA GLY A 110 0.46 -7.23 -17.34
C GLY A 110 -0.01 -7.18 -15.89
N LEU A 111 0.88 -6.92 -14.92
CA LEU A 111 0.51 -6.68 -13.53
C LEU A 111 -0.05 -5.27 -13.37
N THR A 112 -1.03 -5.12 -12.52
CA THR A 112 -1.50 -3.83 -12.03
C THR A 112 -0.59 -3.40 -10.88
N ILE A 113 0.33 -2.47 -11.14
CA ILE A 113 1.32 -2.02 -10.15
C ILE A 113 0.81 -0.73 -9.50
N LEU A 114 0.74 -0.70 -8.17
CA LEU A 114 0.47 0.49 -7.38
C LEU A 114 1.80 1.11 -6.96
N THR A 115 1.90 2.43 -7.07
CA THR A 115 2.97 3.23 -6.50
C THR A 115 2.45 4.08 -5.35
N ASN A 116 3.31 4.86 -4.72
CA ASN A 116 2.96 5.60 -3.51
C ASN A 116 3.37 7.07 -3.57
N THR A 117 2.82 7.86 -2.65
CA THR A 117 3.37 9.13 -2.19
C THR A 117 3.85 9.00 -0.76
N GLY A 118 4.67 9.91 -0.28
CA GLY A 118 5.18 9.85 1.09
C GLY A 118 6.70 9.92 1.18
N PHE A 119 7.20 10.03 2.43
CA PHE A 119 8.64 10.07 2.72
C PHE A 119 8.99 9.04 3.79
N TYR A 120 10.24 8.59 3.79
CA TYR A 120 10.74 7.54 4.67
C TYR A 120 11.56 8.14 5.81
N GLY A 121 10.98 8.23 7.02
CA GLY A 121 11.58 8.83 8.21
C GLY A 121 12.50 7.91 9.00
N ALA A 122 12.34 6.59 8.94
CA ALA A 122 13.21 5.67 9.67
C ALA A 122 14.68 5.75 9.21
N VAL A 123 15.59 5.15 10.02
CA VAL A 123 17.04 5.14 9.79
C VAL A 123 17.64 6.55 9.97
N ASN A 124 17.24 7.20 11.07
CA ASN A 124 17.71 8.56 11.43
C ASN A 124 17.55 9.54 10.26
N ASP A 125 16.38 9.59 9.67
CA ASP A 125 15.96 10.55 8.64
C ASP A 125 16.77 10.57 7.34
N LYS A 126 17.63 9.60 7.13
CA LYS A 126 18.56 9.53 5.98
C LYS A 126 17.85 9.72 4.62
N TYR A 127 16.59 9.35 4.53
CA TYR A 127 15.81 9.38 3.28
C TYR A 127 14.77 10.50 3.27
N ILE A 128 14.84 11.43 4.20
CA ILE A 128 14.04 12.64 4.24
C ILE A 128 14.75 13.75 3.43
N PRO A 129 14.10 14.36 2.42
CA PRO A 129 14.69 15.48 1.71
C PRO A 129 14.81 16.70 2.62
N SER A 130 15.92 17.42 2.52
CA SER A 130 16.26 18.54 3.41
C SER A 130 15.15 19.58 3.56
N PHE A 131 14.41 19.89 2.50
CA PHE A 131 13.28 20.83 2.56
C PHE A 131 12.14 20.38 3.49
N ALA A 132 11.99 19.08 3.77
CA ALA A 132 10.90 18.58 4.61
C ALA A 132 11.09 18.95 6.08
N PHE A 133 12.32 19.20 6.53
CA PHE A 133 12.59 19.68 7.88
C PHE A 133 12.04 21.10 8.11
N GLU A 134 12.07 21.93 7.07
CA GLU A 134 11.62 23.34 7.13
C GLU A 134 10.09 23.49 6.93
N LYS A 135 9.44 22.52 6.27
CA LYS A 135 8.01 22.56 5.97
C LYS A 135 7.16 22.14 7.16
N THR A 136 5.93 22.66 7.22
CA THR A 136 4.90 22.15 8.13
C THR A 136 4.29 20.85 7.62
N ALA A 137 3.51 20.15 8.45
CA ALA A 137 2.79 18.95 8.05
C ALA A 137 1.80 19.22 6.90
N GLU A 138 1.13 20.38 6.93
CA GLU A 138 0.21 20.82 5.88
C GLU A 138 0.92 21.03 4.55
N GLN A 139 2.10 21.66 4.58
CA GLN A 139 2.91 21.89 3.37
C GLN A 139 3.47 20.59 2.78
N ILE A 140 3.79 19.59 3.61
CA ILE A 140 4.18 18.26 3.14
C ILE A 140 2.95 17.55 2.55
N ALA A 141 1.82 17.59 3.23
CA ALA A 141 0.57 17.02 2.74
C ALA A 141 0.15 17.62 1.40
N GLU A 142 0.34 18.93 1.21
CA GLU A 142 0.05 19.61 -0.06
C GLU A 142 0.87 19.00 -1.23
N ILE A 143 2.14 18.65 -1.00
CA ILE A 143 2.98 17.97 -2.00
C ILE A 143 2.34 16.62 -2.36
N TRP A 144 1.99 15.81 -1.38
CA TRP A 144 1.44 14.46 -1.59
C TRP A 144 0.03 14.49 -2.22
N ILE A 145 -0.81 15.44 -1.81
CA ILE A 145 -2.13 15.69 -2.42
C ILE A 145 -1.97 16.15 -3.87
N ASN A 146 -0.96 16.98 -4.16
CA ASN A 146 -0.69 17.42 -5.52
C ASN A 146 -0.23 16.25 -6.42
N GLU A 147 0.60 15.32 -5.93
CA GLU A 147 0.94 14.09 -6.65
C GLU A 147 -0.31 13.26 -6.98
N PHE A 148 -1.27 13.16 -6.05
CA PHE A 148 -2.53 12.45 -6.30
C PHE A 148 -3.43 13.16 -7.31
N LYS A 149 -3.50 14.49 -7.28
CA LYS A 149 -4.36 15.26 -8.19
C LYS A 149 -3.77 15.39 -9.59
N ASN A 150 -2.48 15.66 -9.69
CA ASN A 150 -1.83 16.11 -10.92
C ASN A 150 -0.77 15.13 -11.47
N GLY A 151 -0.46 14.07 -10.72
CA GLY A 151 0.56 13.08 -11.09
C GLY A 151 1.92 13.32 -10.45
N ILE A 152 2.71 12.26 -10.44
CA ILE A 152 4.04 12.17 -9.81
C ILE A 152 5.10 12.59 -10.84
N ASP A 153 6.06 13.42 -10.42
CA ASP A 153 7.27 13.78 -11.18
C ASP A 153 7.00 14.26 -12.62
N GLY A 154 5.90 14.99 -12.82
CA GLY A 154 5.50 15.53 -14.14
C GLY A 154 4.86 14.51 -15.08
N THR A 155 4.56 13.31 -14.61
CA THR A 155 3.77 12.31 -15.32
C THR A 155 2.28 12.44 -14.99
N ALA A 156 1.42 11.65 -15.64
CA ALA A 156 0.00 11.50 -15.26
C ALA A 156 -0.23 10.38 -14.24
N ILE A 157 0.83 9.69 -13.79
CA ILE A 157 0.75 8.56 -12.87
C ILE A 157 0.47 9.06 -11.46
N LYS A 158 -0.58 8.51 -10.84
CA LYS A 158 -1.02 8.88 -9.50
C LYS A 158 -0.61 7.83 -8.47
N PRO A 159 -0.37 8.24 -7.20
CA PRO A 159 -0.12 7.28 -6.13
C PRO A 159 -1.39 6.50 -5.77
N GLY A 160 -1.27 5.19 -5.50
CA GLY A 160 -2.35 4.34 -5.00
C GLY A 160 -2.39 4.23 -3.47
N LEU A 161 -1.37 4.73 -2.77
CA LEU A 161 -1.25 4.70 -1.32
C LEU A 161 -0.29 5.80 -0.82
N ILE A 162 -0.27 6.00 0.50
CA ILE A 162 0.70 6.85 1.19
C ILE A 162 1.71 5.91 1.86
N LYS A 163 3.01 6.06 1.61
CA LYS A 163 4.07 5.31 2.29
C LYS A 163 4.90 6.24 3.14
N ILE A 164 4.85 6.03 4.45
CA ILE A 164 5.71 6.70 5.42
C ILE A 164 6.50 5.68 6.23
N SER A 165 7.42 6.15 7.02
CA SER A 165 8.07 5.36 8.06
C SER A 165 8.40 6.22 9.27
N VAL A 166 8.60 5.57 10.40
CA VAL A 166 9.05 6.18 11.64
C VAL A 166 10.17 5.33 12.24
N ASP A 167 11.04 5.94 13.04
CA ASP A 167 11.99 5.17 13.83
C ASP A 167 11.29 4.36 14.94
N ALA A 168 11.84 3.20 15.25
CA ALA A 168 11.26 2.25 16.22
C ALA A 168 11.46 2.68 17.69
N ASN A 169 11.01 3.88 18.04
CA ASN A 169 11.08 4.47 19.36
C ASN A 169 9.72 4.52 20.07
N ASP A 170 9.72 4.64 21.40
CA ASP A 170 8.48 4.75 22.19
C ASP A 170 7.77 6.10 21.99
N THR A 171 8.53 7.11 21.54
CA THR A 171 8.04 8.44 21.22
C THR A 171 8.53 8.79 19.80
N LEU A 172 7.64 9.38 19.01
CA LEU A 172 8.01 9.91 17.71
C LEU A 172 8.81 11.19 17.90
N ASP A 173 9.85 11.37 17.11
CA ASP A 173 10.52 12.66 17.04
C ASP A 173 9.68 13.67 16.22
N ALA A 174 10.19 14.91 16.10
CA ALA A 174 9.44 16.00 15.50
C ALA A 174 9.17 15.78 14.00
N ILE A 175 10.06 15.10 13.27
CA ILE A 175 9.87 14.85 11.85
C ILE A 175 8.93 13.65 11.65
N ASP A 176 9.06 12.59 12.44
CA ASP A 176 8.15 11.45 12.39
C ASP A 176 6.70 11.87 12.71
N GLU A 177 6.50 12.66 13.79
CA GLU A 177 5.18 13.25 14.05
C GLU A 177 4.64 14.06 12.88
N LYS A 178 5.50 14.84 12.24
CA LYS A 178 5.15 15.68 11.09
C LYS A 178 4.71 14.82 9.90
N LEU A 179 5.42 13.71 9.61
CA LEU A 179 5.07 12.79 8.55
C LEU A 179 3.72 12.10 8.80
N VAL A 180 3.47 11.66 10.04
CA VAL A 180 2.17 11.05 10.40
C VAL A 180 1.02 12.06 10.28
N LYS A 181 1.22 13.31 10.71
CA LYS A 181 0.23 14.39 10.53
C LYS A 181 -0.03 14.68 9.06
N ALA A 182 1.03 14.77 8.24
CA ALA A 182 0.91 14.98 6.79
C ALA A 182 0.16 13.82 6.11
N ALA A 183 0.42 12.57 6.51
CA ALA A 183 -0.29 11.40 6.02
C ALA A 183 -1.78 11.44 6.38
N ALA A 184 -2.12 11.86 7.61
CA ALA A 184 -3.50 12.04 8.04
C ALA A 184 -4.25 13.08 7.19
N ILE A 185 -3.64 14.25 6.95
CA ILE A 185 -4.21 15.29 6.09
C ILE A 185 -4.40 14.77 4.66
N THR A 186 -3.38 14.10 4.13
CA THR A 186 -3.43 13.53 2.77
C THR A 186 -4.52 12.48 2.65
N HIS A 187 -4.67 11.59 3.64
CA HIS A 187 -5.76 10.60 3.66
C HIS A 187 -7.14 11.26 3.63
N LEU A 188 -7.37 12.29 4.44
CA LEU A 188 -8.66 12.99 4.52
C LEU A 188 -9.05 13.65 3.19
N GLU A 189 -8.09 14.06 2.38
CA GLU A 189 -8.30 14.71 1.07
C GLU A 189 -8.38 13.71 -0.09
N THR A 190 -7.71 12.55 0.03
CA THR A 190 -7.54 11.63 -1.11
C THR A 190 -8.18 10.26 -0.91
N GLY A 191 -8.40 9.84 0.33
CA GLY A 191 -8.84 8.49 0.67
C GLY A 191 -7.75 7.42 0.57
N LEU A 192 -6.51 7.77 0.24
CA LEU A 192 -5.38 6.84 0.14
C LEU A 192 -5.06 6.18 1.47
N THR A 193 -4.80 4.89 1.47
CA THR A 193 -4.40 4.13 2.66
C THR A 193 -2.96 4.47 3.07
N ILE A 194 -2.72 4.57 4.37
CA ILE A 194 -1.41 4.90 4.94
C ILE A 194 -0.68 3.61 5.30
N LEU A 195 0.43 3.33 4.62
CA LEU A 195 1.39 2.27 4.98
C LEU A 195 2.53 2.92 5.77
N SER A 196 2.69 2.55 7.03
CA SER A 196 3.79 3.04 7.85
C SER A 196 4.75 1.92 8.24
N HIS A 197 6.00 2.04 7.78
CA HIS A 197 7.10 1.22 8.31
C HIS A 197 7.26 1.55 9.80
N THR A 198 6.92 0.59 10.65
CA THR A 198 6.77 0.81 12.10
C THR A 198 7.55 -0.21 12.92
N GLY A 199 7.46 -1.51 12.58
CA GLY A 199 8.09 -2.58 13.34
C GLY A 199 7.38 -2.86 14.67
N GLU A 200 8.03 -2.63 15.82
CA GLU A 200 7.47 -2.90 17.14
C GLU A 200 6.30 -1.96 17.49
N SER A 201 5.32 -2.46 18.21
CA SER A 201 4.08 -1.74 18.57
C SER A 201 4.29 -0.45 19.39
N LYS A 202 5.43 -0.31 20.06
CA LYS A 202 5.77 0.92 20.79
C LYS A 202 5.76 2.16 19.87
N ALA A 203 6.16 2.01 18.61
CA ALA A 203 6.08 3.08 17.61
C ALA A 203 4.70 3.15 16.92
N LEU A 204 3.84 2.12 17.01
CA LEU A 204 2.50 2.11 16.48
C LEU A 204 1.56 3.06 17.23
N TRP A 205 1.54 2.93 18.57
CA TRP A 205 0.53 3.61 19.38
C TRP A 205 0.55 5.13 19.24
N PRO A 206 1.71 5.82 19.28
CA PRO A 206 1.74 7.27 19.11
C PRO A 206 1.26 7.70 17.70
N GLN A 207 1.49 6.88 16.65
CA GLN A 207 0.96 7.16 15.31
C GLN A 207 -0.57 7.09 15.31
N LEU A 208 -1.16 6.02 15.85
CA LEU A 208 -2.62 5.88 15.93
C LEU A 208 -3.26 6.99 16.77
N ASP A 209 -2.60 7.46 17.82
CA ASP A 209 -3.09 8.58 18.64
C ASP A 209 -3.12 9.90 17.87
N ILE A 210 -2.12 10.15 17.01
CA ILE A 210 -2.12 11.31 16.12
C ILE A 210 -3.28 11.20 15.12
N LEU A 211 -3.45 10.05 14.47
CA LEU A 211 -4.54 9.83 13.50
C LEU A 211 -5.91 10.11 14.12
N LYS A 212 -6.17 9.57 15.32
CA LYS A 212 -7.42 9.79 16.04
C LYS A 212 -7.64 11.26 16.40
N LYS A 213 -6.61 11.96 16.88
CA LYS A 213 -6.69 13.41 17.17
C LYS A 213 -7.01 14.23 15.92
N MET A 214 -6.66 13.73 14.73
CA MET A 214 -6.94 14.33 13.44
C MET A 214 -8.22 13.78 12.77
N ASN A 215 -9.07 13.04 13.51
CA ASN A 215 -10.32 12.46 13.01
C ASN A 215 -10.13 11.44 11.87
N VAL A 216 -9.01 10.73 11.85
CA VAL A 216 -8.74 9.63 10.91
C VAL A 216 -8.95 8.31 11.65
N SER A 217 -9.77 7.43 11.07
CA SER A 217 -9.96 6.08 11.60
C SER A 217 -8.69 5.24 11.42
N PRO A 218 -8.29 4.42 12.42
CA PRO A 218 -7.22 3.44 12.26
C PRO A 218 -7.44 2.43 11.11
N GLU A 219 -8.65 2.29 10.57
CA GLU A 219 -8.91 1.52 9.34
C GLU A 219 -8.17 2.06 8.11
N ALA A 220 -7.72 3.32 8.16
CA ALA A 220 -6.90 3.93 7.11
C ALA A 220 -5.43 3.54 7.19
N PHE A 221 -5.00 2.86 8.25
CA PHE A 221 -3.60 2.67 8.60
C PHE A 221 -3.19 1.20 8.56
N VAL A 222 -2.02 0.94 7.97
CA VAL A 222 -1.36 -0.36 7.94
C VAL A 222 -0.10 -0.30 8.78
N TRP A 223 -0.09 -1.11 9.83
CA TRP A 223 1.07 -1.37 10.65
C TRP A 223 2.04 -2.30 9.92
N VAL A 224 3.03 -1.75 9.25
CA VAL A 224 4.03 -2.47 8.45
C VAL A 224 5.11 -3.08 9.35
N HIS A 225 5.57 -4.28 9.01
CA HIS A 225 6.53 -5.10 9.76
C HIS A 225 6.05 -5.49 11.17
N ALA A 226 4.76 -5.70 11.32
CA ALA A 226 4.17 -6.09 12.59
C ALA A 226 4.72 -7.42 13.13
N GLN A 227 5.26 -8.30 12.26
CA GLN A 227 5.94 -9.53 12.68
C GLN A 227 7.11 -9.30 13.62
N ASN A 228 7.65 -8.08 13.69
CA ASN A 228 8.75 -7.75 14.60
C ASN A 228 8.29 -7.48 16.03
N ASP A 229 6.98 -7.31 16.26
CA ASP A 229 6.45 -7.18 17.62
C ASP A 229 6.60 -8.48 18.41
N LYS A 230 6.97 -8.34 19.67
CA LYS A 230 7.25 -9.48 20.57
C LYS A 230 6.02 -9.96 21.31
N ASP A 231 4.99 -9.10 21.46
CA ASP A 231 3.75 -9.41 22.15
C ASP A 231 2.57 -9.48 21.17
N ASN A 232 2.13 -10.69 20.89
CA ASN A 232 0.99 -10.93 20.01
C ASN A 232 -0.33 -10.28 20.48
N ASN A 233 -0.46 -9.92 21.77
CA ASN A 233 -1.64 -9.20 22.26
C ASN A 233 -1.79 -7.82 21.63
N ASN A 234 -0.69 -7.21 21.16
CA ASN A 234 -0.74 -5.95 20.44
C ASN A 234 -1.51 -6.05 19.13
N TYR A 235 -1.54 -7.24 18.49
CA TYR A 235 -2.37 -7.48 17.30
C TYR A 235 -3.85 -7.38 17.65
N LEU A 236 -4.29 -7.91 18.80
CA LEU A 236 -5.68 -7.79 19.24
C LEU A 236 -6.06 -6.34 19.50
N LEU A 237 -5.16 -5.57 20.11
CA LEU A 237 -5.39 -4.17 20.40
C LEU A 237 -5.45 -3.32 19.12
N ALA A 238 -4.58 -3.59 18.16
CA ALA A 238 -4.58 -2.93 16.86
C ALA A 238 -5.84 -3.30 16.04
N ALA A 239 -6.17 -4.59 15.99
CA ALA A 239 -7.34 -5.10 15.29
C ALA A 239 -8.65 -4.54 15.87
N LYS A 240 -8.78 -4.44 17.20
CA LYS A 240 -9.95 -3.82 17.85
C LYS A 240 -10.15 -2.34 17.49
N GLN A 241 -9.10 -1.66 17.10
CA GLN A 241 -9.16 -0.27 16.63
C GLN A 241 -9.44 -0.18 15.12
N GLY A 242 -9.42 -1.30 14.39
CA GLY A 242 -9.60 -1.36 12.95
C GLY A 242 -8.29 -1.27 12.15
N CYS A 243 -7.13 -1.16 12.80
CA CYS A 243 -5.83 -1.07 12.13
C CYS A 243 -5.50 -2.35 11.36
N TRP A 244 -4.98 -2.24 10.15
CA TRP A 244 -4.43 -3.34 9.39
C TRP A 244 -3.07 -3.75 9.93
N ILE A 245 -2.81 -5.04 9.99
CA ILE A 245 -1.59 -5.65 10.53
C ILE A 245 -0.86 -6.34 9.38
N ALA A 246 0.26 -5.79 8.92
CA ALA A 246 1.04 -6.37 7.85
C ALA A 246 2.11 -7.32 8.40
N LEU A 247 1.97 -8.59 8.05
CA LEU A 247 2.97 -9.62 8.24
C LEU A 247 3.69 -9.79 6.89
N ASP A 248 4.68 -8.96 6.66
CA ASP A 248 5.23 -8.69 5.33
C ASP A 248 6.72 -9.05 5.18
N GLY A 249 7.26 -9.87 6.05
CA GLY A 249 8.66 -10.30 6.02
C GLY A 249 8.89 -11.72 5.46
N LEU A 250 8.02 -12.23 4.56
CA LEU A 250 8.07 -13.61 4.09
C LEU A 250 9.24 -13.92 3.15
N ALA A 251 9.96 -12.90 2.66
CA ALA A 251 11.23 -13.11 1.95
C ALA A 251 12.39 -13.49 2.90
N TRP A 252 12.20 -13.31 4.19
CA TRP A 252 13.25 -13.42 5.22
C TRP A 252 13.01 -14.54 6.22
N GLU A 253 11.76 -14.70 6.71
CA GLU A 253 11.46 -15.62 7.80
C GLU A 253 10.02 -16.15 7.71
N ILE A 254 9.86 -17.45 7.39
CA ILE A 254 8.54 -18.09 7.21
C ILE A 254 7.95 -18.54 8.55
N GLU A 255 8.74 -19.22 9.41
CA GLU A 255 8.23 -19.87 10.63
C GLU A 255 7.60 -18.87 11.61
N LYS A 256 8.24 -17.74 11.80
CA LYS A 256 7.71 -16.65 12.64
C LYS A 256 6.35 -16.15 12.14
N HIS A 257 6.17 -16.08 10.82
CA HIS A 257 4.88 -15.67 10.24
C HIS A 257 3.79 -16.71 10.49
N ILE A 258 4.14 -18.00 10.45
CA ILE A 258 3.19 -19.07 10.76
C ILE A 258 2.69 -18.95 12.21
N GLU A 259 3.58 -18.76 13.17
CA GLU A 259 3.21 -18.56 14.60
C GLU A 259 2.24 -17.38 14.76
N LYS A 260 2.53 -16.23 14.11
CA LYS A 260 1.68 -15.05 14.15
C LYS A 260 0.32 -15.29 13.51
N LEU A 261 0.27 -15.99 12.38
CA LEU A 261 -0.96 -16.32 11.66
C LEU A 261 -1.83 -17.31 12.45
N VAL A 262 -1.22 -18.33 13.07
CA VAL A 262 -1.94 -19.27 13.95
C VAL A 262 -2.56 -18.52 15.11
N PHE A 263 -1.84 -17.60 15.75
CA PHE A 263 -2.40 -16.74 16.78
C PHE A 263 -3.56 -15.89 16.24
N ALA A 264 -3.38 -15.22 15.09
CA ALA A 264 -4.42 -14.38 14.49
C ALA A 264 -5.70 -15.17 14.16
N LYS A 265 -5.56 -16.41 13.68
CA LYS A 265 -6.67 -17.32 13.43
C LYS A 265 -7.40 -17.68 14.72
N GLN A 266 -6.67 -18.10 15.76
CA GLN A 266 -7.25 -18.44 17.08
C GLN A 266 -8.02 -17.26 17.68
N GLN A 267 -7.53 -16.04 17.48
CA GLN A 267 -8.14 -14.82 17.99
C GLN A 267 -9.21 -14.23 17.04
N LYS A 268 -9.47 -14.85 15.87
CA LYS A 268 -10.48 -14.44 14.89
C LYS A 268 -10.24 -13.03 14.31
N ILE A 269 -8.98 -12.66 14.10
CA ILE A 269 -8.56 -11.38 13.54
C ILE A 269 -7.93 -11.50 12.14
N LEU A 270 -8.07 -12.64 11.46
CA LEU A 270 -7.53 -12.83 10.09
C LEU A 270 -8.05 -11.78 9.11
N ASN A 271 -9.24 -11.23 9.33
CA ASN A 271 -9.85 -10.19 8.50
C ASN A 271 -9.13 -8.83 8.53
N GLN A 272 -8.08 -8.68 9.33
CA GLN A 272 -7.25 -7.47 9.43
C GLN A 272 -5.76 -7.75 9.18
N ILE A 273 -5.42 -8.94 8.71
CA ILE A 273 -4.04 -9.31 8.37
C ILE A 273 -3.79 -9.10 6.89
N LEU A 274 -2.67 -8.47 6.56
CA LEU A 274 -2.10 -8.40 5.22
C LEU A 274 -0.83 -9.25 5.18
N LEU A 275 -0.62 -9.96 4.06
CA LEU A 275 0.58 -10.76 3.82
C LEU A 275 1.38 -10.20 2.66
N SER A 276 2.71 -10.16 2.79
CA SER A 276 3.62 -9.89 1.69
C SER A 276 5.04 -10.36 2.01
N HIS A 277 5.96 -10.10 1.10
CA HIS A 277 7.32 -10.60 1.21
C HIS A 277 8.32 -9.55 1.69
N ASP A 278 8.06 -8.27 1.41
CA ASP A 278 9.07 -7.21 1.48
C ASP A 278 10.29 -7.62 0.65
N ALA A 279 10.03 -7.99 -0.61
CA ALA A 279 10.98 -8.65 -1.52
C ALA A 279 11.34 -7.79 -2.73
N GLY A 280 12.20 -8.34 -3.58
CA GLY A 280 12.78 -7.69 -4.74
C GLY A 280 14.12 -7.07 -4.42
N TRP A 281 14.18 -5.76 -4.29
CA TRP A 281 15.35 -5.02 -3.84
C TRP A 281 16.49 -4.98 -4.87
N TYR A 282 16.18 -4.58 -6.13
CA TYR A 282 17.25 -4.22 -7.05
C TYR A 282 18.00 -3.02 -6.50
N ASP A 283 19.30 -3.16 -6.29
CA ASP A 283 20.18 -2.10 -5.79
C ASP A 283 21.06 -1.59 -6.94
N PRO A 284 20.88 -0.35 -7.45
CA PRO A 284 21.60 0.14 -8.62
C PRO A 284 23.12 0.28 -8.42
N LYS A 285 23.61 0.15 -7.19
CA LYS A 285 25.03 0.19 -6.85
C LYS A 285 25.71 -1.18 -6.84
N LYS A 286 24.92 -2.26 -6.84
CA LYS A 286 25.46 -3.61 -6.83
C LYS A 286 25.62 -4.15 -8.24
N GLN A 287 26.82 -4.66 -8.57
CA GLN A 287 27.07 -5.36 -9.82
C GLN A 287 26.35 -6.72 -9.86
N VAL A 288 26.31 -7.43 -8.74
CA VAL A 288 25.62 -8.70 -8.60
C VAL A 288 24.36 -8.46 -7.77
N GLN A 289 23.21 -8.69 -8.39
CA GLN A 289 21.91 -8.54 -7.74
C GLN A 289 21.55 -9.78 -6.94
N ASN A 290 20.94 -9.59 -5.77
CA ASN A 290 20.36 -10.66 -4.96
C ASN A 290 18.87 -10.40 -4.81
N ILE A 291 18.14 -10.55 -5.91
CA ILE A 291 16.70 -10.32 -5.94
C ILE A 291 15.99 -11.37 -5.12
N LYS A 292 15.20 -10.94 -4.14
CA LYS A 292 14.35 -11.83 -3.35
C LYS A 292 13.09 -12.18 -4.16
N PRO A 293 12.66 -13.45 -4.18
CA PRO A 293 11.49 -13.88 -4.94
C PRO A 293 10.18 -13.37 -4.32
N TYR A 294 9.20 -13.12 -5.17
CA TYR A 294 7.84 -12.67 -4.78
C TYR A 294 6.85 -13.86 -4.66
N THR A 295 7.32 -15.06 -4.42
CA THR A 295 6.48 -16.27 -4.50
C THR A 295 6.46 -17.12 -3.23
N ASN A 296 7.20 -16.75 -2.18
CA ASN A 296 7.28 -17.53 -0.94
C ASN A 296 5.92 -17.72 -0.25
N ILE A 297 4.98 -16.76 -0.38
CA ILE A 297 3.60 -16.92 0.09
C ILE A 297 2.98 -18.20 -0.45
N PHE A 298 3.19 -18.50 -1.74
CA PHE A 298 2.55 -19.61 -2.45
C PHE A 298 3.36 -20.89 -2.34
N THR A 299 4.70 -20.79 -2.43
CA THR A 299 5.59 -21.94 -2.51
C THR A 299 6.00 -22.50 -1.16
N GLN A 300 6.03 -21.65 -0.13
CA GLN A 300 6.53 -22.02 1.20
C GLN A 300 5.48 -21.85 2.29
N LEU A 301 4.80 -20.69 2.36
CA LEU A 301 3.85 -20.40 3.45
C LEU A 301 2.55 -21.21 3.28
N HIS A 302 1.90 -21.12 2.13
CA HIS A 302 0.58 -21.74 1.91
C HIS A 302 0.55 -23.24 2.21
N PRO A 303 1.51 -24.09 1.75
CA PRO A 303 1.54 -25.50 2.12
C PRO A 303 1.60 -25.71 3.64
N LYS A 304 2.44 -24.95 4.33
CA LYS A 304 2.59 -25.06 5.79
C LYS A 304 1.35 -24.57 6.56
N LEU A 305 0.68 -23.52 6.07
CA LEU A 305 -0.58 -23.06 6.69
C LEU A 305 -1.66 -24.16 6.66
N SER A 306 -1.71 -24.96 5.59
CA SER A 306 -2.63 -26.10 5.50
C SER A 306 -2.36 -27.14 6.60
N GLU A 307 -1.09 -27.40 6.94
CA GLU A 307 -0.68 -28.26 8.06
C GLU A 307 -1.15 -27.72 9.42
N HIS A 308 -1.29 -26.40 9.55
CA HIS A 308 -1.82 -25.72 10.73
C HIS A 308 -3.34 -25.49 10.68
N GLY A 309 -4.04 -26.19 9.77
CA GLY A 309 -5.50 -26.21 9.70
C GLY A 309 -6.13 -24.97 9.04
N PHE A 310 -5.35 -24.18 8.28
CA PHE A 310 -5.91 -23.14 7.43
C PHE A 310 -6.57 -23.77 6.21
N ASN A 311 -7.74 -23.29 5.84
CA ASN A 311 -8.42 -23.68 4.61
C ASN A 311 -8.21 -22.65 3.49
N GLU A 312 -8.58 -23.01 2.26
CA GLU A 312 -8.41 -22.15 1.08
C GLU A 312 -9.13 -20.79 1.20
N ALA A 313 -10.29 -20.74 1.86
CA ALA A 313 -11.02 -19.48 2.03
C ALA A 313 -10.28 -18.52 2.99
N GLU A 314 -9.65 -19.04 4.04
CA GLU A 314 -8.83 -18.25 4.96
C GLU A 314 -7.55 -17.77 4.27
N PHE A 315 -6.90 -18.61 3.46
CA PHE A 315 -5.75 -18.19 2.67
C PHE A 315 -6.14 -17.11 1.64
N HIS A 316 -7.23 -17.34 0.91
CA HIS A 316 -7.76 -16.38 -0.05
C HIS A 316 -8.11 -15.03 0.60
N GLN A 317 -8.70 -15.06 1.80
CA GLN A 317 -8.96 -13.84 2.57
C GLN A 317 -7.69 -13.02 2.79
N LEU A 318 -6.57 -13.66 3.14
CA LEU A 318 -5.30 -12.99 3.44
C LEU A 318 -4.65 -12.34 2.21
N VAL A 319 -4.76 -12.98 1.04
CA VAL A 319 -4.06 -12.54 -0.18
C VAL A 319 -4.96 -11.84 -1.19
N SER A 320 -6.28 -11.78 -0.96
CA SER A 320 -7.24 -11.17 -1.88
C SER A 320 -8.21 -10.22 -1.19
N ASP A 321 -9.12 -10.72 -0.34
CA ASP A 321 -10.20 -9.91 0.25
C ASP A 321 -9.68 -8.79 1.15
N ASN A 322 -8.67 -9.07 1.96
CA ASN A 322 -8.08 -8.09 2.87
C ASN A 322 -7.34 -6.98 2.13
N PRO A 323 -6.41 -7.25 1.19
CA PRO A 323 -5.77 -6.20 0.41
C PRO A 323 -6.77 -5.38 -0.41
N TRP A 324 -7.78 -6.03 -1.01
CA TRP A 324 -8.85 -5.34 -1.71
C TRP A 324 -9.54 -4.29 -0.83
N LYS A 325 -9.88 -4.64 0.43
CA LYS A 325 -10.48 -3.72 1.39
C LYS A 325 -9.51 -2.63 1.86
N ALA A 326 -8.25 -3.01 2.13
CA ALA A 326 -7.25 -2.11 2.65
C ALA A 326 -6.89 -1.01 1.64
N PHE A 327 -6.67 -1.37 0.37
CA PHE A 327 -6.18 -0.46 -0.66
C PHE A 327 -7.28 0.27 -1.44
N SER A 328 -8.55 -0.10 -1.31
CA SER A 328 -9.65 0.66 -1.90
C SER A 328 -9.63 2.11 -1.43
N ILE A 329 -9.63 3.06 -2.38
CA ILE A 329 -9.55 4.50 -2.10
C ILE A 329 -10.88 4.95 -1.49
N ARG A 330 -10.84 5.32 -0.23
CA ARG A 330 -11.99 5.89 0.50
C ARG A 330 -11.52 6.64 1.73
N VAL A 331 -12.13 7.76 2.02
CA VAL A 331 -11.86 8.49 3.27
C VAL A 331 -12.46 7.72 4.45
N ARG A 332 -11.62 7.41 5.45
CA ARG A 332 -11.99 6.69 6.68
C ARG A 332 -11.86 7.65 7.86
N LYS A 333 -12.99 8.09 8.39
CA LYS A 333 -13.08 8.98 9.56
C LYS A 333 -13.58 8.22 10.79
N LEU A 334 -13.28 8.76 11.98
CA LEU A 334 -13.87 8.30 13.25
C LEU A 334 -15.33 8.66 13.33
#